data_889c1e2d7699cbf979ab95a86c1f3fc0
#
_entry.id   889c1e2d7699cbf979ab95a86c1f3fc0
#
_cell.length_a   1.000
_cell.length_b   1.000
_cell.length_c   1.000
_cell.angle_alpha   90.00
_cell.angle_beta   90.00
_cell.angle_gamma   90.00
#
_symmetry.space_group_name_H-M   'P 1'
#
loop_
_entity.id
_entity.type
_entity.pdbx_description
1 polymer ?
#
loop_
_entity_poly.entity_id
_entity_poly.type
_entity_poly.pdbx_seq_one_letter_code
_entity_poly.pdbx_strand_id
1 'polypeptide(L)'
;MIKGVHTMFYTSQPEATRAFFRDKLDMPFTDVGEGWLIFDLPEADQGFHPAEDRDGARSGTPSISFYCDNIETTVAELQARGVEFTKHVEDHGYGLVTFFKAPGDFEIQLFQPRFV
;
A
#
# COMPACT_ATOMS: atom_id res chain seq x y z
N MET A 1 20.49 -12.69 -11.72
CA MET A 1 19.56 -13.14 -10.69
C MET A 1 18.62 -11.99 -10.30
N ILE A 2 17.34 -12.30 -10.11
CA ILE A 2 16.35 -11.33 -9.68
C ILE A 2 16.70 -10.85 -8.27
N LYS A 3 16.64 -9.53 -8.03
CA LYS A 3 17.08 -8.96 -6.76
C LYS A 3 16.08 -8.04 -6.07
N GLY A 4 14.91 -7.85 -6.65
CA GLY A 4 13.94 -6.97 -6.03
C GLY A 4 12.63 -6.95 -6.76
N VAL A 5 11.69 -6.17 -6.24
CA VAL A 5 10.36 -5.99 -6.79
C VAL A 5 10.16 -4.51 -7.09
N HIS A 6 9.66 -4.22 -8.28
CA HIS A 6 9.23 -2.87 -8.66
C HIS A 6 7.72 -2.90 -8.84
N THR A 7 7.00 -2.03 -8.15
CA THR A 7 5.55 -1.96 -8.25
C THR A 7 5.13 -0.65 -8.91
N MET A 8 3.98 -0.67 -9.57
CA MET A 8 3.47 0.49 -10.27
C MET A 8 1.97 0.58 -10.04
N PHE A 9 1.52 1.72 -9.53
CA PHE A 9 0.10 2.02 -9.45
C PHE A 9 -0.27 2.90 -10.65
N TYR A 10 -1.35 2.57 -11.31
CA TYR A 10 -1.91 3.42 -12.34
C TYR A 10 -2.97 4.31 -11.70
N THR A 11 -2.86 5.62 -11.91
CA THR A 11 -3.73 6.58 -11.26
C THR A 11 -4.14 7.67 -12.24
N SER A 12 -5.37 8.14 -12.09
CA SER A 12 -5.86 9.26 -12.89
C SER A 12 -5.31 10.62 -12.43
N GLN A 13 -4.64 10.65 -11.26
CA GLN A 13 -4.11 11.88 -10.69
C GLN A 13 -2.67 11.66 -10.23
N PRO A 14 -1.72 11.49 -11.17
CA PRO A 14 -0.35 11.10 -10.79
C PRO A 14 0.36 12.12 -9.89
N GLU A 15 0.19 13.41 -10.15
CA GLU A 15 0.84 14.43 -9.31
C GLU A 15 0.30 14.42 -7.89
N ALA A 16 -1.03 14.35 -7.75
CA ALA A 16 -1.66 14.31 -6.44
C ALA A 16 -1.31 13.03 -5.69
N THR A 17 -1.23 11.90 -6.40
CA THR A 17 -0.87 10.62 -5.79
C THR A 17 0.57 10.63 -5.31
N ARG A 18 1.50 11.15 -6.10
CA ARG A 18 2.90 11.28 -5.69
C ARG A 18 3.05 12.18 -4.47
N ALA A 19 2.36 13.31 -4.46
CA ALA A 19 2.38 14.23 -3.32
C ALA A 19 1.82 13.56 -2.05
N PHE A 20 0.76 12.78 -2.19
CA PHE A 20 0.17 12.04 -1.09
C PHE A 20 1.17 11.06 -0.45
N PHE A 21 1.87 10.30 -1.27
CA PHE A 21 2.86 9.32 -0.79
C PHE A 21 4.05 10.02 -0.15
N ARG A 22 4.50 11.13 -0.73
CA ARG A 22 5.61 11.91 -0.20
C ARG A 22 5.25 12.61 1.12
N ASP A 23 4.10 13.28 1.16
CA ASP A 23 3.78 14.21 2.24
C ASP A 23 2.98 13.57 3.36
N LYS A 24 2.02 12.71 3.04
CA LYS A 24 1.15 12.08 4.04
C LYS A 24 1.66 10.74 4.51
N LEU A 25 2.18 9.92 3.61
CA LEU A 25 2.75 8.63 3.98
C LEU A 25 4.23 8.73 4.36
N ASP A 26 4.85 9.87 4.07
CA ASP A 26 6.25 10.15 4.43
C ASP A 26 7.20 9.07 3.92
N MET A 27 6.99 8.63 2.70
CA MET A 27 7.85 7.61 2.10
C MET A 27 9.10 8.23 1.50
N PRO A 28 10.27 7.59 1.68
CA PRO A 28 11.49 8.06 1.04
C PRO A 28 11.37 7.95 -0.47
N PHE A 29 11.92 8.91 -1.17
CA PHE A 29 11.78 8.98 -2.63
C PHE A 29 13.01 9.60 -3.29
N THR A 30 13.14 9.36 -4.60
CA THR A 30 14.10 10.02 -5.46
C THR A 30 13.34 10.61 -6.64
N ASP A 31 13.60 11.87 -6.94
CA ASP A 31 13.06 12.51 -8.15
C ASP A 31 13.98 12.17 -9.33
N VAL A 32 13.50 11.35 -10.24
CA VAL A 32 14.30 10.91 -11.40
C VAL A 32 14.14 11.85 -12.61
N GLY A 33 13.41 12.94 -12.43
CA GLY A 33 13.23 13.99 -13.43
C GLY A 33 11.81 14.51 -13.50
N GLU A 34 11.67 15.83 -13.54
CA GLU A 34 10.41 16.53 -13.78
C GLU A 34 9.27 16.12 -12.85
N GLY A 35 9.58 15.85 -11.57
CA GLY A 35 8.59 15.47 -10.58
C GLY A 35 8.19 13.99 -10.62
N TRP A 36 8.87 13.19 -11.42
CA TRP A 36 8.62 11.75 -11.45
C TRP A 36 9.33 11.11 -10.26
N LEU A 37 8.56 10.86 -9.20
CA LEU A 37 9.09 10.34 -7.95
C LEU A 37 9.09 8.81 -7.96
N ILE A 38 10.21 8.23 -7.58
CA ILE A 38 10.31 6.79 -7.33
C ILE A 38 10.47 6.61 -5.82
N PHE A 39 9.54 5.89 -5.21
CA PHE A 39 9.52 5.65 -3.77
C PHE A 39 10.27 4.36 -3.46
N ASP A 40 11.13 4.42 -2.46
CA ASP A 40 12.01 3.30 -2.11
C ASP A 40 11.58 2.71 -0.77
N LEU A 41 11.05 1.48 -0.81
CA LEU A 41 10.67 0.72 0.37
C LEU A 41 11.49 -0.55 0.38
N PRO A 42 12.55 -0.60 1.22
CA PRO A 42 13.54 -1.67 1.13
C PRO A 42 13.06 -3.07 1.52
N GLU A 43 11.98 -3.17 2.31
CA GLU A 43 11.42 -4.48 2.67
C GLU A 43 10.26 -4.83 1.75
N ALA A 44 10.29 -6.03 1.21
CA ALA A 44 9.25 -6.51 0.30
C ALA A 44 9.17 -8.03 0.34
N ASP A 45 7.97 -8.55 0.10
CA ASP A 45 7.77 -9.98 -0.08
C ASP A 45 6.71 -10.22 -1.16
N GLN A 46 6.51 -11.48 -1.54
CA GLN A 46 5.52 -11.85 -2.52
C GLN A 46 4.87 -13.16 -2.10
N GLY A 47 3.57 -13.23 -2.32
CA GLY A 47 2.82 -14.45 -2.13
C GLY A 47 1.94 -14.73 -3.33
N PHE A 48 1.36 -15.92 -3.40
CA PHE A 48 0.49 -16.31 -4.49
C PHE A 48 -0.79 -16.91 -3.90
N HIS A 49 -1.89 -16.23 -4.14
CA HIS A 49 -3.21 -16.61 -3.66
C HIS A 49 -3.95 -17.33 -4.80
N PRO A 50 -4.75 -18.36 -4.50
CA PRO A 50 -5.58 -19.00 -5.54
C PRO A 50 -6.46 -17.96 -6.24
N ALA A 51 -6.50 -18.05 -7.57
CA ALA A 51 -7.32 -17.17 -8.38
C ALA A 51 -8.80 -17.59 -8.29
N GLU A 52 -9.68 -16.60 -8.39
CA GLU A 52 -11.13 -16.80 -8.47
C GLU A 52 -11.73 -17.60 -7.32
N ASP A 53 -11.02 -17.65 -6.19
CA ASP A 53 -11.55 -18.10 -4.93
C ASP A 53 -12.41 -16.97 -4.34
N ARG A 54 -13.16 -17.22 -3.26
CA ARG A 54 -14.10 -16.20 -2.76
C ARG A 54 -13.47 -14.84 -2.45
N ASP A 55 -12.17 -14.82 -2.11
CA ASP A 55 -11.45 -13.58 -1.86
C ASP A 55 -10.40 -13.28 -2.93
N GLY A 56 -10.33 -14.12 -3.96
CA GLY A 56 -9.31 -14.03 -4.99
C GLY A 56 -9.80 -13.28 -6.21
N ALA A 57 -8.88 -12.55 -6.82
CA ALA A 57 -9.12 -11.91 -8.10
C ALA A 57 -8.83 -12.88 -9.23
N ARG A 58 -9.00 -12.41 -10.46
CA ARG A 58 -8.74 -13.21 -11.65
C ARG A 58 -7.25 -13.53 -11.75
N SER A 59 -6.93 -14.66 -12.35
CA SER A 59 -5.54 -15.07 -12.55
C SER A 59 -4.74 -13.98 -13.24
N GLY A 60 -3.54 -13.71 -12.71
CA GLY A 60 -2.66 -12.69 -13.25
C GLY A 60 -2.87 -11.29 -12.67
N THR A 61 -3.86 -11.10 -11.81
CA THR A 61 -4.12 -9.80 -11.16
C THR A 61 -3.16 -9.60 -9.99
N PRO A 62 -2.43 -8.49 -9.93
CA PRO A 62 -1.61 -8.21 -8.76
C PRO A 62 -2.44 -7.53 -7.67
N SER A 63 -2.04 -7.73 -6.43
CA SER A 63 -2.57 -6.99 -5.29
C SER A 63 -1.39 -6.44 -4.51
N ILE A 64 -1.42 -5.14 -4.22
CA ILE A 64 -0.31 -4.47 -3.55
C ILE A 64 -0.81 -3.98 -2.20
N SER A 65 -0.07 -4.34 -1.16
CA SER A 65 -0.37 -3.90 0.21
C SER A 65 0.89 -3.30 0.81
N PHE A 66 0.70 -2.36 1.73
CA PHE A 66 1.79 -1.92 2.58
C PHE A 66 1.63 -2.56 3.94
N TYR A 67 2.72 -2.88 4.60
CA TYR A 67 2.63 -3.46 5.92
C TYR A 67 3.38 -2.61 6.96
N CYS A 68 2.98 -2.78 8.21
CA CYS A 68 3.52 -2.03 9.34
C CYS A 68 3.65 -2.96 10.54
N ASP A 69 4.40 -2.51 11.54
CA ASP A 69 4.61 -3.29 12.75
C ASP A 69 3.43 -3.19 13.72
N ASN A 70 2.78 -2.03 13.77
CA ASN A 70 1.64 -1.79 14.67
C ASN A 70 0.58 -1.00 13.92
N ILE A 71 -0.50 -1.69 13.54
CA ILE A 71 -1.51 -1.08 12.69
C ILE A 71 -2.31 0.02 13.40
N GLU A 72 -2.58 -0.14 14.70
CA GLU A 72 -3.35 0.87 15.43
C GLU A 72 -2.60 2.18 15.53
N THR A 73 -1.32 2.13 15.84
CA THR A 73 -0.46 3.32 15.88
C THR A 73 -0.33 3.95 14.51
N THR A 74 -0.11 3.13 13.48
CA THR A 74 0.04 3.62 12.11
C THR A 74 -1.22 4.29 11.61
N VAL A 75 -2.39 3.70 11.86
CA VAL A 75 -3.67 4.30 11.50
C VAL A 75 -3.84 5.65 12.17
N ALA A 76 -3.56 5.73 13.48
CA ALA A 76 -3.70 6.99 14.21
C ALA A 76 -2.78 8.08 13.64
N GLU A 77 -1.54 7.74 13.34
CA GLU A 77 -0.60 8.69 12.74
C GLU A 77 -1.07 9.19 11.37
N LEU A 78 -1.52 8.28 10.53
CA LEU A 78 -1.98 8.64 9.18
C LEU A 78 -3.26 9.44 9.23
N GLN A 79 -4.19 9.12 10.14
CA GLN A 79 -5.40 9.92 10.34
C GLN A 79 -5.05 11.34 10.78
N ALA A 80 -4.06 11.49 11.64
CA ALA A 80 -3.60 12.81 12.07
C ALA A 80 -3.04 13.64 10.90
N ARG A 81 -2.58 12.97 9.86
CA ARG A 81 -2.10 13.62 8.63
C ARG A 81 -3.19 13.80 7.59
N GLY A 82 -4.43 13.46 7.91
CA GLY A 82 -5.57 13.63 7.03
C GLY A 82 -5.84 12.48 6.08
N VAL A 83 -5.27 11.31 6.34
CA VAL A 83 -5.55 10.11 5.54
C VAL A 83 -6.91 9.54 5.97
N GLU A 84 -7.76 9.26 4.98
CA GLU A 84 -9.09 8.70 5.24
C GLU A 84 -9.05 7.18 5.12
N PHE A 85 -9.43 6.49 6.18
CA PHE A 85 -9.56 5.04 6.19
C PHE A 85 -10.99 4.65 5.87
N THR A 86 -11.16 3.63 5.05
CA THR A 86 -12.47 3.24 4.52
C THR A 86 -13.09 2.08 5.29
N LYS A 87 -12.31 1.41 6.11
CA LYS A 87 -12.77 0.26 6.90
C LYS A 87 -12.14 0.27 8.28
N HIS A 88 -12.81 -0.36 9.23
CA HIS A 88 -12.20 -0.65 10.52
C HIS A 88 -11.13 -1.72 10.37
N VAL A 89 -10.20 -1.75 11.31
CA VAL A 89 -9.20 -2.81 11.35
C VAL A 89 -9.89 -4.14 11.61
N GLU A 90 -9.60 -5.13 10.76
CA GLU A 90 -10.18 -6.47 10.84
C GLU A 90 -9.09 -7.52 10.93
N ASP A 91 -9.38 -8.61 11.64
CA ASP A 91 -8.47 -9.76 11.74
C ASP A 91 -8.78 -10.74 10.60
N HIS A 92 -7.87 -10.86 9.65
CA HIS A 92 -8.03 -11.74 8.50
C HIS A 92 -7.28 -13.08 8.67
N GLY A 93 -6.82 -13.38 9.89
CA GLY A 93 -6.08 -14.62 10.16
C GLY A 93 -4.59 -14.49 9.88
N TYR A 94 -4.21 -14.06 8.70
CA TYR A 94 -2.81 -13.83 8.35
C TYR A 94 -2.28 -12.51 8.92
N GLY A 95 -3.16 -11.62 9.33
CA GLY A 95 -2.79 -10.35 9.92
C GLY A 95 -4.00 -9.46 10.17
N LEU A 96 -3.73 -8.29 10.70
CA LEU A 96 -4.73 -7.25 10.89
C LEU A 96 -4.71 -6.34 9.67
N VAL A 97 -5.88 -5.99 9.15
CA VAL A 97 -6.02 -5.36 7.83
C VAL A 97 -6.96 -4.17 7.89
N THR A 98 -6.63 -3.12 7.19
CA THR A 98 -7.52 -2.00 6.90
C THR A 98 -7.19 -1.41 5.53
N PHE A 99 -7.96 -0.43 5.11
CA PHE A 99 -7.78 0.19 3.80
C PHE A 99 -7.87 1.70 3.93
N PHE A 100 -7.10 2.42 3.13
CA PHE A 100 -7.20 3.88 3.08
C PHE A 100 -7.26 4.35 1.64
N LYS A 101 -7.82 5.56 1.47
CA LYS A 101 -7.97 6.16 0.16
C LYS A 101 -6.72 6.88 -0.29
N ALA A 102 -6.39 6.75 -1.57
CA ALA A 102 -5.37 7.54 -2.24
C ALA A 102 -6.01 8.40 -3.31
N PRO A 103 -5.39 9.53 -3.69
CA PRO A 103 -5.87 10.32 -4.82
C PRO A 103 -5.88 9.48 -6.09
N GLY A 104 -6.93 9.66 -6.92
CA GLY A 104 -7.12 8.82 -8.10
C GLY A 104 -8.19 7.77 -7.92
N ASP A 105 -8.99 7.88 -6.84
CA ASP A 105 -10.15 7.04 -6.56
C ASP A 105 -9.83 5.56 -6.42
N PHE A 106 -8.78 5.24 -5.66
CA PHE A 106 -8.50 3.85 -5.33
C PHE A 106 -8.09 3.72 -3.87
N GLU A 107 -8.21 2.48 -3.38
CA GLU A 107 -7.87 2.15 -2.00
C GLU A 107 -6.58 1.36 -1.95
N ILE A 108 -5.86 1.50 -0.86
CA ILE A 108 -4.64 0.76 -0.59
C ILE A 108 -4.82 -0.02 0.69
N GLN A 109 -4.44 -1.28 0.65
CA GLN A 109 -4.47 -2.13 1.82
C GLN A 109 -3.26 -1.87 2.71
N LEU A 110 -3.51 -1.72 4.00
CA LEU A 110 -2.48 -1.66 5.03
C LEU A 110 -2.67 -2.87 5.94
N PHE A 111 -1.60 -3.58 6.25
CA PHE A 111 -1.74 -4.70 7.15
C PHE A 111 -0.55 -4.84 8.10
N GLN A 112 -0.85 -5.48 9.23
CA GLN A 112 0.15 -5.87 10.21
C GLN A 112 0.27 -7.38 10.13
N PRO A 113 1.39 -7.93 9.65
CA PRO A 113 1.53 -9.39 9.55
C PRO A 113 1.49 -10.04 10.92
N ARG A 114 0.81 -11.16 11.01
CA ARG A 114 0.81 -11.97 12.23
C ARG A 114 2.07 -12.84 12.29
N PHE A 115 2.56 -13.22 11.13
CA PHE A 115 3.75 -14.05 11.01
C PHE A 115 4.80 -13.29 10.20
N VAL A 116 6.03 -13.39 10.63
CA VAL A 116 7.14 -12.69 9.98
C VAL A 116 8.03 -13.68 9.26
#